data_a388196afb4f3af75d8543ebe1b21231
#
_entry.id   a388196afb4f3af75d8543ebe1b21231
#
_cell.length_a   1.000
_cell.length_b   1.000
_cell.length_c   1.000
_cell.angle_alpha   90.00
_cell.angle_beta   90.00
_cell.angle_gamma   90.00
#
_symmetry.space_group_name_H-M   'P 1'
#
loop_
_entity.id
_entity.type
_entity.pdbx_description
1 polymer ?
#
loop_
_entity_poly.entity_id
_entity_poly.type
_entity_poly.pdbx_seq_one_letter_code
_entity_poly.pdbx_strand_id
1 'polypeptide(L)'
;MNDLIFPLVVIDISEPAKKNPRYAVTVEDIKAYEAKYGPIPDGALVALRSDWYKKWPDMDALSGIDAEGKENAPGWSLEALEYIYKVRNAAANGHETLDTDSSAVAEEKGDLACERYVLDNDKLQVEVLANLDKVQPAGAVVIVSYPRIEGATGLPARVWAITE
;
A
#
# COMPACT_ATOMS: atom_id res chain seq x y z
N MET A 1 16.07 -11.66 5.94
CA MET A 1 15.54 -10.77 4.88
C MET A 1 16.24 -11.19 3.59
N ASN A 2 15.62 -12.07 2.88
CA ASN A 2 16.34 -12.79 1.86
C ASN A 2 16.05 -12.29 0.46
N ASP A 3 14.86 -11.85 0.18
CA ASP A 3 14.53 -11.45 -1.18
C ASP A 3 13.73 -10.14 -1.15
N LEU A 4 14.22 -9.15 -1.89
CA LEU A 4 13.55 -7.88 -2.13
C LEU A 4 12.97 -7.87 -3.56
N ILE A 5 12.66 -9.07 -4.06
CA ILE A 5 12.07 -9.31 -5.38
C ILE A 5 10.78 -10.09 -5.15
N PHE A 6 9.65 -9.54 -5.57
CA PHE A 6 8.34 -10.09 -5.28
C PHE A 6 7.49 -10.17 -6.55
N PRO A 7 6.58 -11.14 -6.67
CA PRO A 7 5.42 -10.96 -7.54
C PRO A 7 4.69 -9.67 -7.14
N LEU A 8 4.36 -8.83 -8.12
CA LEU A 8 3.63 -7.58 -7.85
C LEU A 8 2.15 -7.75 -8.14
N VAL A 9 1.34 -7.37 -7.17
CA VAL A 9 -0.11 -7.23 -7.29
C VAL A 9 -0.46 -5.76 -7.12
N VAL A 10 -1.25 -5.18 -8.04
CA VAL A 10 -1.74 -3.81 -7.95
C VAL A 10 -3.25 -3.82 -7.83
N ILE A 11 -3.76 -3.46 -6.65
CA ILE A 11 -5.19 -3.30 -6.39
C ILE A 11 -5.55 -1.83 -6.63
N ASP A 12 -6.44 -1.60 -7.59
CA ASP A 12 -6.86 -0.25 -7.98
C ASP A 12 -8.04 0.21 -7.14
N ILE A 13 -7.79 1.17 -6.26
CA ILE A 13 -8.80 1.88 -5.45
C ILE A 13 -8.94 3.35 -5.88
N SER A 14 -8.44 3.74 -7.06
CA SER A 14 -8.42 5.14 -7.48
C SER A 14 -9.82 5.77 -7.57
N GLU A 15 -10.81 5.04 -8.11
CA GLU A 15 -12.18 5.53 -8.19
C GLU A 15 -12.91 5.59 -6.83
N PRO A 16 -12.83 4.58 -5.93
CA PRO A 16 -13.28 4.73 -4.57
C PRO A 16 -12.61 5.89 -3.81
N ALA A 17 -11.28 6.00 -3.89
CA ALA A 17 -10.51 7.06 -3.23
C ALA A 17 -10.86 8.47 -3.72
N LYS A 18 -11.16 8.62 -5.01
CA LYS A 18 -11.63 9.89 -5.59
C LYS A 18 -12.98 10.33 -5.03
N LYS A 19 -13.88 9.38 -4.76
CA LYS A 19 -15.21 9.64 -4.18
C LYS A 19 -15.16 9.87 -2.68
N ASN A 20 -14.29 9.12 -2.00
CA ASN A 20 -14.04 9.23 -0.57
C ASN A 20 -12.52 9.26 -0.34
N PRO A 21 -11.91 10.44 -0.12
CA PRO A 21 -10.46 10.53 0.07
C PRO A 21 -9.95 9.79 1.31
N ARG A 22 -10.83 9.37 2.21
CA ARG A 22 -10.52 8.58 3.41
C ARG A 22 -10.85 7.09 3.24
N TYR A 23 -10.92 6.62 1.98
CA TYR A 23 -11.31 5.26 1.67
C TYR A 23 -10.30 4.25 2.23
N ALA A 24 -10.79 3.29 3.01
CA ALA A 24 -10.03 2.11 3.42
C ALA A 24 -10.34 0.95 2.48
N VAL A 25 -9.32 0.35 1.88
CA VAL A 25 -9.50 -0.85 1.05
C VAL A 25 -10.15 -1.96 1.87
N THR A 26 -11.09 -2.67 1.26
CA THR A 26 -11.85 -3.74 1.90
C THR A 26 -11.38 -5.13 1.43
N VAL A 27 -11.76 -6.17 2.17
CA VAL A 27 -11.57 -7.57 1.73
C VAL A 27 -12.36 -7.86 0.45
N GLU A 28 -13.50 -7.21 0.26
CA GLU A 28 -14.33 -7.33 -0.94
C GLU A 28 -13.62 -6.77 -2.18
N ASP A 29 -12.88 -5.66 -2.05
CA ASP A 29 -12.04 -5.13 -3.14
C ASP A 29 -10.96 -6.12 -3.55
N ILE A 30 -10.32 -6.75 -2.56
CA ILE A 30 -9.31 -7.79 -2.81
C ILE A 30 -9.93 -8.98 -3.52
N LYS A 31 -11.08 -9.46 -3.07
CA LYS A 31 -11.79 -10.58 -3.70
C LYS A 31 -12.27 -10.24 -5.12
N ALA A 32 -12.68 -8.99 -5.35
CA ALA A 32 -13.04 -8.51 -6.69
C ALA A 32 -11.82 -8.50 -7.62
N TYR A 33 -10.66 -8.07 -7.12
CA TYR A 33 -9.39 -8.21 -7.82
C TYR A 33 -9.12 -9.69 -8.17
N GLU A 34 -9.20 -10.58 -7.18
CA GLU A 34 -8.91 -12.02 -7.36
C GLU A 34 -9.86 -12.70 -8.34
N ALA A 35 -11.12 -12.31 -8.34
CA ALA A 35 -12.11 -12.83 -9.30
C ALA A 35 -11.75 -12.48 -10.74
N LYS A 36 -11.05 -11.39 -10.97
CA LYS A 36 -10.69 -10.90 -12.30
C LYS A 36 -9.31 -11.37 -12.77
N TYR A 37 -8.34 -11.43 -11.86
CA TYR A 37 -6.93 -11.63 -12.19
C TYR A 37 -6.33 -12.92 -11.61
N GLY A 38 -7.09 -13.66 -10.84
CA GLY A 38 -6.62 -14.84 -10.12
C GLY A 38 -6.18 -14.50 -8.70
N PRO A 39 -5.93 -15.53 -7.87
CA PRO A 39 -5.55 -15.35 -6.47
C PRO A 39 -4.21 -14.62 -6.35
N ILE A 40 -4.09 -13.81 -5.29
CA ILE A 40 -2.81 -13.17 -4.95
C ILE A 40 -1.73 -14.26 -4.79
N PRO A 41 -0.60 -14.18 -5.52
CA PRO A 41 0.48 -15.13 -5.40
C PRO A 41 1.10 -15.17 -4.00
N ASP A 42 1.53 -16.35 -3.57
CA ASP A 42 2.33 -16.52 -2.36
C ASP A 42 3.59 -15.65 -2.40
N GLY A 43 3.91 -14.97 -1.30
CA GLY A 43 5.08 -14.09 -1.21
C GLY A 43 4.98 -12.79 -2.01
N ALA A 44 3.80 -12.39 -2.48
CA ALA A 44 3.63 -11.15 -3.25
C ALA A 44 3.85 -9.88 -2.42
N LEU A 45 4.25 -8.81 -3.09
CA LEU A 45 4.01 -7.44 -2.64
C LEU A 45 2.68 -6.97 -3.22
N VAL A 46 1.75 -6.60 -2.33
CA VAL A 46 0.42 -6.11 -2.71
C VAL A 46 0.40 -4.59 -2.56
N ALA A 47 0.26 -3.88 -3.69
CA ALA A 47 0.27 -2.41 -3.72
C ALA A 47 -1.14 -1.84 -3.97
N LEU A 48 -1.48 -0.77 -3.26
CA LEU A 48 -2.70 0.01 -3.50
C LEU A 48 -2.41 1.17 -4.46
N ARG A 49 -3.04 1.16 -5.61
CA ARG A 49 -3.11 2.30 -6.52
C ARG A 49 -4.30 3.17 -6.11
N SER A 50 -4.03 4.40 -5.71
CA SER A 50 -5.03 5.42 -5.36
C SER A 50 -4.96 6.66 -6.25
N ASP A 51 -3.97 6.72 -7.13
CA ASP A 51 -3.55 7.90 -7.90
C ASP A 51 -3.10 9.07 -7.00
N TRP A 52 -2.79 8.81 -5.73
CA TRP A 52 -2.38 9.81 -4.75
C TRP A 52 -1.02 10.43 -5.08
N TYR A 53 -0.11 9.64 -5.65
CA TYR A 53 1.21 10.10 -6.07
C TYR A 53 1.16 11.29 -7.06
N LYS A 54 0.04 11.47 -7.77
CA LYS A 54 -0.15 12.56 -8.74
C LYS A 54 -0.24 13.94 -8.08
N LYS A 55 -0.36 13.98 -6.77
CA LYS A 55 -0.28 15.21 -5.96
C LYS A 55 1.15 15.70 -5.78
N TRP A 56 2.16 14.83 -5.98
CA TRP A 56 3.57 15.22 -5.93
C TRP A 56 3.91 16.25 -7.02
N PRO A 57 4.75 17.31 -6.76
CA PRO A 57 5.54 17.54 -5.54
C PRO A 57 4.88 18.46 -4.50
N ASP A 58 3.58 18.70 -4.58
CA ASP A 58 2.85 19.51 -3.61
C ASP A 58 2.69 18.70 -2.29
N MET A 59 3.51 19.02 -1.30
CA MET A 59 3.52 18.33 -0.02
C MET A 59 2.25 18.58 0.80
N ASP A 60 1.63 19.75 0.69
CA ASP A 60 0.37 20.06 1.38
C ASP A 60 -0.76 19.20 0.79
N ALA A 61 -0.82 19.10 -0.54
CA ALA A 61 -1.78 18.23 -1.20
C ALA A 61 -1.51 16.74 -0.89
N LEU A 62 -0.23 16.32 -0.84
CA LEU A 62 0.16 14.93 -0.56
C LEU A 62 -0.18 14.52 0.87
N SER A 63 -0.02 15.42 1.86
CA SER A 63 -0.39 15.16 3.25
C SER A 63 -1.90 14.93 3.43
N GLY A 64 -2.72 15.48 2.52
CA GLY A 64 -4.16 15.35 2.57
C GLY A 64 -4.83 16.12 3.70
N ILE A 65 -4.10 17.00 4.40
CA ILE A 65 -4.65 17.80 5.51
C ILE A 65 -5.51 18.92 4.93
N ASP A 66 -6.76 18.98 5.35
CA ASP A 66 -7.69 20.04 4.96
C ASP A 66 -7.52 21.35 5.78
N ALA A 67 -8.33 22.36 5.46
CA ALA A 67 -8.27 23.67 6.13
C ALA A 67 -8.63 23.59 7.62
N GLU A 68 -9.34 22.57 8.03
CA GLU A 68 -9.73 22.30 9.41
C GLU A 68 -8.67 21.46 10.16
N GLY A 69 -7.57 21.10 9.50
CA GLY A 69 -6.49 20.29 10.06
C GLY A 69 -6.80 18.80 10.11
N LYS A 70 -7.82 18.35 9.39
CA LYS A 70 -8.22 16.94 9.32
C LYS A 70 -7.51 16.25 8.17
N GLU A 71 -6.96 15.09 8.44
CA GLU A 71 -6.29 14.27 7.44
C GLU A 71 -7.31 13.50 6.58
N ASN A 72 -7.04 13.46 5.28
CA ASN A 72 -7.88 12.84 4.26
C ASN A 72 -7.00 12.08 3.27
N ALA A 73 -6.58 10.88 3.64
CA ALA A 73 -5.78 9.98 2.82
C ALA A 73 -6.42 8.59 2.75
N PRO A 74 -6.50 7.95 1.57
CA PRO A 74 -6.92 6.58 1.44
C PRO A 74 -5.79 5.64 1.87
N GLY A 75 -6.12 4.39 2.21
CA GLY A 75 -5.10 3.44 2.63
C GLY A 75 -5.67 2.06 2.92
N TRP A 76 -4.95 1.34 3.74
CA TRP A 76 -5.33 0.00 4.16
C TRP A 76 -6.37 0.02 5.28
N SER A 77 -7.20 -1.03 5.33
CA SER A 77 -7.90 -1.46 6.53
C SER A 77 -7.16 -2.60 7.19
N LEU A 78 -7.37 -2.79 8.49
CA LEU A 78 -6.74 -3.87 9.24
C LEU A 78 -7.18 -5.25 8.71
N GLU A 79 -8.47 -5.40 8.40
CA GLU A 79 -9.03 -6.63 7.86
C GLU A 79 -8.47 -7.00 6.49
N ALA A 80 -8.19 -5.99 5.65
CA ALA A 80 -7.56 -6.19 4.35
C ALA A 80 -6.11 -6.67 4.49
N LEU A 81 -5.34 -6.09 5.41
CA LEU A 81 -3.98 -6.54 5.73
C LEU A 81 -3.98 -7.95 6.30
N GLU A 82 -4.90 -8.24 7.23
CA GLU A 82 -5.05 -9.59 7.77
C GLU A 82 -5.34 -10.62 6.67
N TYR A 83 -6.20 -10.26 5.72
CA TYR A 83 -6.53 -11.13 4.60
C TYR A 83 -5.30 -11.42 3.72
N ILE A 84 -4.56 -10.39 3.29
CA ILE A 84 -3.39 -10.62 2.43
C ILE A 84 -2.27 -11.38 3.15
N TYR A 85 -2.07 -11.16 4.45
CA TYR A 85 -1.00 -11.82 5.18
C TYR A 85 -1.37 -13.21 5.69
N LYS A 86 -2.57 -13.38 6.28
CA LYS A 86 -2.97 -14.67 6.89
C LYS A 86 -3.56 -15.65 5.87
N VAL A 87 -4.27 -15.13 4.84
CA VAL A 87 -4.98 -15.99 3.88
C VAL A 87 -4.17 -16.17 2.59
N ARG A 88 -3.42 -15.15 2.16
CA ARG A 88 -2.65 -15.16 0.90
C ARG A 88 -1.14 -15.24 1.09
N ASN A 89 -0.66 -15.22 2.34
CA ASN A 89 0.76 -15.29 2.68
C ASN A 89 1.61 -14.25 1.91
N ALA A 90 1.08 -13.02 1.73
CA ALA A 90 1.83 -11.93 1.14
C ALA A 90 3.10 -11.62 1.95
N ALA A 91 4.16 -11.22 1.28
CA ALA A 91 5.43 -10.86 1.93
C ALA A 91 5.47 -9.37 2.32
N ALA A 92 4.76 -8.53 1.57
CA ALA A 92 4.82 -7.07 1.73
C ALA A 92 3.51 -6.42 1.30
N ASN A 93 3.27 -5.19 1.78
CA ASN A 93 2.29 -4.28 1.23
C ASN A 93 2.95 -2.98 0.73
N GLY A 94 2.21 -2.21 -0.07
CA GLY A 94 2.64 -0.90 -0.52
C GLY A 94 1.46 0.01 -0.82
N HIS A 95 1.71 1.31 -0.92
CA HIS A 95 0.71 2.33 -1.21
C HIS A 95 1.34 3.64 -1.69
N GLU A 96 0.53 4.55 -2.21
CA GLU A 96 0.97 5.83 -2.76
C GLU A 96 0.86 7.00 -1.74
N THR A 97 0.29 6.73 -0.57
CA THR A 97 0.11 7.69 0.53
C THR A 97 1.33 7.69 1.47
N LEU A 98 1.35 8.64 2.42
CA LEU A 98 2.42 8.74 3.43
C LEU A 98 2.34 7.60 4.45
N ASP A 99 1.12 7.30 4.94
CA ASP A 99 0.88 6.27 5.95
C ASP A 99 0.15 5.05 5.37
N THR A 100 0.33 3.90 6.00
CA THR A 100 -0.33 2.64 5.63
C THR A 100 -1.82 2.70 5.90
N ASP A 101 -2.21 3.28 7.02
CA ASP A 101 -3.60 3.42 7.41
C ASP A 101 -4.36 4.38 6.49
N SER A 102 -5.63 4.08 6.18
CA SER A 102 -6.49 5.18 5.74
C SER A 102 -6.74 6.12 6.92
N SER A 103 -6.90 7.42 6.64
CA SER A 103 -7.19 8.39 7.71
C SER A 103 -8.46 8.07 8.50
N ALA A 104 -9.42 7.32 7.90
CA ALA A 104 -10.61 6.87 8.61
C ALA A 104 -10.28 5.81 9.67
N VAL A 105 -9.39 4.85 9.34
CA VAL A 105 -8.96 3.81 10.28
C VAL A 105 -8.09 4.40 11.39
N ALA A 106 -7.14 5.28 11.03
CA ALA A 106 -6.29 5.95 12.02
C ALA A 106 -7.11 6.75 13.03
N GLU A 107 -8.12 7.50 12.56
CA GLU A 107 -9.03 8.25 13.45
C GLU A 107 -9.86 7.31 14.34
N GLU A 108 -10.41 6.22 13.80
CA GLU A 108 -11.20 5.25 14.56
C GLU A 108 -10.38 4.57 15.66
N LYS A 109 -9.14 4.19 15.33
CA LYS A 109 -8.26 3.46 16.26
C LYS A 109 -7.48 4.39 17.20
N GLY A 110 -7.37 5.66 16.85
CA GLY A 110 -6.55 6.64 17.59
C GLY A 110 -5.05 6.41 17.47
N ASP A 111 -4.62 5.60 16.51
CA ASP A 111 -3.21 5.34 16.15
C ASP A 111 -3.10 4.81 14.71
N LEU A 112 -1.87 4.58 14.24
CA LEU A 112 -1.57 3.92 12.96
C LEU A 112 -1.60 2.39 13.14
N ALA A 113 -2.79 1.85 13.33
CA ALA A 113 -3.00 0.45 13.69
C ALA A 113 -2.59 -0.51 12.56
N CYS A 114 -2.78 -0.13 11.30
CA CYS A 114 -2.39 -0.92 10.13
C CYS A 114 -0.86 -0.96 10.01
N GLU A 115 -0.19 0.17 10.13
CA GLU A 115 1.27 0.25 10.10
C GLU A 115 1.88 -0.60 11.21
N ARG A 116 1.43 -0.41 12.44
CA ARG A 116 1.87 -1.22 13.59
C ARG A 116 1.63 -2.71 13.35
N TYR A 117 0.47 -3.08 12.80
CA TYR A 117 0.17 -4.48 12.48
C TYR A 117 1.17 -5.09 11.48
N VAL A 118 1.55 -4.33 10.43
CA VAL A 118 2.54 -4.78 9.46
C VAL A 118 3.89 -5.04 10.13
N LEU A 119 4.36 -4.09 10.94
CA LEU A 119 5.65 -4.18 11.64
C LEU A 119 5.67 -5.29 12.70
N ASP A 120 4.60 -5.44 13.48
CA ASP A 120 4.44 -6.48 14.49
C ASP A 120 4.44 -7.91 13.89
N ASN A 121 4.10 -8.03 12.60
CA ASN A 121 4.14 -9.30 11.86
C ASN A 121 5.43 -9.49 11.04
N ASP A 122 6.46 -8.67 11.30
CA ASP A 122 7.76 -8.73 10.59
C ASP A 122 7.61 -8.65 9.06
N LYS A 123 6.71 -7.78 8.59
CA LYS A 123 6.42 -7.56 7.18
C LYS A 123 7.03 -6.24 6.69
N LEU A 124 7.33 -6.20 5.40
CA LEU A 124 7.80 -5.00 4.72
C LEU A 124 6.59 -4.17 4.26
N GLN A 125 6.65 -2.86 4.52
CA GLN A 125 5.76 -1.89 3.88
C GLN A 125 6.55 -0.92 3.02
N VAL A 126 5.96 -0.49 1.89
CA VAL A 126 6.57 0.44 0.94
C VAL A 126 5.61 1.59 0.71
N GLU A 127 5.98 2.74 1.24
CA GLU A 127 5.20 3.97 1.21
C GLU A 127 5.56 4.86 0.03
N VAL A 128 4.68 5.79 -0.31
CA VAL A 128 4.89 6.81 -1.34
C VAL A 128 5.30 6.21 -2.69
N LEU A 129 4.71 5.08 -3.04
CA LEU A 129 4.88 4.50 -4.38
C LEU A 129 4.31 5.46 -5.44
N ALA A 130 4.87 5.41 -6.63
CA ALA A 130 4.42 6.20 -7.76
C ALA A 130 4.26 5.34 -9.01
N ASN A 131 3.47 5.85 -9.98
CA ASN A 131 3.28 5.22 -11.29
C ASN A 131 2.60 3.83 -11.26
N LEU A 132 1.86 3.49 -10.21
CA LEU A 132 1.11 2.23 -10.18
C LEU A 132 0.04 2.16 -11.27
N ASP A 133 -0.41 3.30 -11.78
CA ASP A 133 -1.32 3.42 -12.94
C ASP A 133 -0.69 2.98 -14.27
N LYS A 134 0.64 2.82 -14.31
CA LYS A 134 1.39 2.36 -15.49
C LYS A 134 1.78 0.88 -15.42
N VAL A 135 1.44 0.23 -14.33
CA VAL A 135 1.76 -1.18 -14.10
C VAL A 135 0.49 -2.01 -14.26
N GLN A 136 0.60 -3.14 -14.94
CA GLN A 136 -0.51 -4.08 -15.04
C GLN A 136 -0.89 -4.65 -13.68
N PRO A 137 -2.18 -4.94 -13.41
CA PRO A 137 -2.64 -5.38 -12.09
C PRO A 137 -2.02 -6.69 -11.60
N ALA A 138 -1.64 -7.58 -12.54
CA ALA A 138 -1.05 -8.88 -12.24
C ALA A 138 0.05 -9.24 -13.25
N GLY A 139 0.97 -10.12 -12.87
CA GLY A 139 2.02 -10.66 -13.75
C GLY A 139 3.34 -9.85 -13.74
N ALA A 140 3.37 -8.70 -13.11
CA ALA A 140 4.60 -7.94 -12.93
C ALA A 140 5.46 -8.51 -11.78
N VAL A 141 6.75 -8.16 -11.81
CA VAL A 141 7.70 -8.40 -10.72
C VAL A 141 8.19 -7.06 -10.19
N VAL A 142 8.26 -6.90 -8.88
CA VAL A 142 8.80 -5.70 -8.25
C VAL A 142 10.12 -5.99 -7.54
N ILE A 143 11.07 -5.07 -7.67
CA ILE A 143 12.34 -5.05 -6.96
C ILE A 143 12.34 -3.83 -6.03
N VAL A 144 12.52 -4.07 -4.73
CA VAL A 144 12.66 -3.02 -3.72
C VAL A 144 14.12 -2.99 -3.27
N SER A 145 14.79 -1.86 -3.45
CA SER A 145 16.21 -1.73 -3.11
C SER A 145 16.43 -0.57 -2.14
N TYR A 146 17.06 -0.86 -1.00
CA TYR A 146 17.44 0.12 0.00
C TYR A 146 18.77 -0.29 0.66
N PRO A 147 19.54 0.68 1.23
CA PRO A 147 20.77 0.38 1.95
C PRO A 147 20.46 -0.39 3.25
N ARG A 148 21.34 -1.34 3.63
CA ARG A 148 21.22 -2.07 4.89
C ARG A 148 21.99 -1.32 5.96
N ILE A 149 21.28 -0.57 6.80
CA ILE A 149 21.84 0.21 7.90
C ILE A 149 21.39 -0.43 9.21
N GLU A 150 22.33 -0.78 10.08
CA GLU A 150 22.04 -1.36 11.38
C GLU A 150 21.26 -0.36 12.26
N GLY A 151 20.15 -0.81 12.84
CA GLY A 151 19.31 -0.02 13.73
C GLY A 151 18.43 1.03 13.05
N ALA A 152 18.39 1.08 11.70
CA ALA A 152 17.47 1.96 11.00
C ALA A 152 16.04 1.44 11.07
N THR A 153 15.08 2.34 11.33
CA THR A 153 13.65 2.05 11.41
C THR A 153 12.94 2.20 10.06
N GLY A 154 13.46 3.04 9.18
CA GLY A 154 12.96 3.24 7.81
C GLY A 154 14.07 3.80 6.93
N LEU A 155 14.00 3.55 5.63
CA LEU A 155 15.03 3.93 4.67
C LEU A 155 14.40 4.35 3.34
N PRO A 156 14.97 5.37 2.66
CA PRO A 156 14.61 5.64 1.29
C PRO A 156 14.88 4.42 0.40
N ALA A 157 13.89 4.05 -0.40
CA ALA A 157 13.99 2.92 -1.30
C ALA A 157 13.88 3.34 -2.77
N ARG A 158 14.55 2.60 -3.63
CA ARG A 158 14.29 2.62 -5.06
C ARG A 158 13.47 1.39 -5.41
N VAL A 159 12.34 1.61 -6.08
CA VAL A 159 11.41 0.55 -6.47
C VAL A 159 11.28 0.51 -7.99
N TRP A 160 11.43 -0.68 -8.57
CA TRP A 160 11.24 -0.92 -9.99
C TRP A 160 10.22 -2.03 -10.21
N ALA A 161 9.27 -1.79 -11.11
CA ALA A 161 8.42 -2.84 -11.63
C ALA A 161 8.95 -3.30 -13.01
N ILE A 162 9.04 -4.61 -13.20
CA ILE A 162 9.33 -5.24 -14.47
C ILE A 162 7.99 -5.76 -15.00
N THR A 163 7.58 -5.26 -16.15
CA THR A 163 6.34 -5.63 -16.84
C THR A 163 6.66 -6.24 -18.19
N GLU A 164 5.74 -7.04 -18.73
CA GLU A 164 5.80 -7.48 -20.14
C GLU A 164 5.49 -6.34 -21.11
#